data_cd9cf800137b1ea82331d6fc20d34e73
#
_entry.id   cd9cf800137b1ea82331d6fc20d34e73
#
_cell.length_a   1.000
_cell.length_b   1.000
_cell.length_c   1.000
_cell.angle_alpha   90.00
_cell.angle_beta   90.00
_cell.angle_gamma   90.00
#
_symmetry.space_group_name_H-M   'P 1'
#
loop_
_entity.id
_entity.type
_entity.pdbx_description
1 polymer ?
#
loop_
_entity_poly.entity_id
_entity_poly.type
_entity_poly.pdbx_seq_one_letter_code
_entity_poly.pdbx_strand_id
1 'polypeptide(L)'
;MTREEAVAGALAAAGWYPGRDIGARLPELLAFVIDRFAEEGHPVEPFRAARDFVREFGGVRLEIPGTPPIAVGFTPHWIYDESAEDVAELAGNLGRRLFPVGYETFDGAMVLVDATARFFLLHHTGPYFLGLTAHEAVGCLLYGPQREARDFFR
;
A
#
# COMPACT_ATOMS: atom_id res chain seq x y z
N MET A 1 24.18 -3.53 10.92
CA MET A 1 23.20 -3.62 9.80
C MET A 1 22.48 -2.28 9.69
N THR A 2 22.46 -1.71 8.51
CA THR A 2 21.69 -0.50 8.25
C THR A 2 20.20 -0.83 8.09
N ARG A 3 19.37 0.20 8.22
CA ARG A 3 17.92 0.04 7.96
C ARG A 3 17.66 -0.44 6.53
N GLU A 4 18.39 0.10 5.56
CA GLU A 4 18.28 -0.28 4.16
C GLU A 4 18.61 -1.76 3.94
N GLU A 5 19.66 -2.25 4.59
CA GLU A 5 20.03 -3.67 4.53
C GLU A 5 18.95 -4.54 5.18
N ALA A 6 18.37 -4.09 6.29
CA ALA A 6 17.29 -4.81 6.97
C ALA A 6 16.05 -4.89 6.09
N VAL A 7 15.68 -3.81 5.42
CA VAL A 7 14.55 -3.79 4.47
C VAL A 7 14.81 -4.72 3.30
N ALA A 8 16.01 -4.67 2.72
CA ALA A 8 16.38 -5.55 1.60
C ALA A 8 16.32 -7.02 2.02
N GLY A 9 16.80 -7.33 3.22
CA GLY A 9 16.74 -8.69 3.76
C GLY A 9 15.32 -9.19 3.98
N ALA A 10 14.44 -8.35 4.52
CA ALA A 10 13.04 -8.69 4.74
C ALA A 10 12.31 -8.93 3.41
N LEU A 11 12.55 -8.10 2.42
CA LEU A 11 11.97 -8.25 1.09
C LEU A 11 12.45 -9.54 0.42
N ALA A 12 13.75 -9.82 0.47
CA ALA A 12 14.31 -11.04 -0.09
C ALA A 12 13.73 -12.29 0.58
N ALA A 13 13.61 -12.27 1.92
CA ALA A 13 13.00 -13.37 2.67
C ALA A 13 11.53 -13.59 2.31
N ALA A 14 10.84 -12.54 1.90
CA ALA A 14 9.44 -12.60 1.46
C ALA A 14 9.29 -12.99 -0.01
N GLY A 15 10.39 -13.23 -0.73
CA GLY A 15 10.36 -13.65 -2.13
C GLY A 15 10.46 -12.53 -3.15
N TRP A 16 10.69 -11.31 -2.71
CA TRP A 16 10.90 -10.19 -3.63
C TRP A 16 12.34 -10.16 -4.15
N TYR A 17 12.51 -9.74 -5.40
CA TYR A 17 13.81 -9.49 -6.01
C TYR A 17 13.69 -8.34 -7.02
N PRO A 18 14.77 -7.61 -7.31
CA PRO A 18 14.73 -6.51 -8.27
C PRO A 18 14.30 -7.00 -9.67
N GLY A 19 13.39 -6.26 -10.28
CA GLY A 19 12.88 -6.61 -11.60
C GLY A 19 11.81 -7.69 -11.61
N ARG A 20 11.34 -8.12 -10.43
CA ARG A 20 10.23 -9.07 -10.32
C ARG A 20 9.02 -8.56 -11.08
N ASP A 21 8.33 -9.45 -11.78
CA ASP A 21 7.17 -9.10 -12.61
C ASP A 21 6.16 -10.25 -12.54
N ILE A 22 4.98 -9.95 -12.00
CA ILE A 22 3.90 -10.94 -11.88
C ILE A 22 3.17 -11.20 -13.20
N GLY A 23 3.48 -10.42 -14.25
CA GLY A 23 2.98 -10.68 -15.61
C GLY A 23 1.47 -10.68 -15.73
N ALA A 24 0.92 -11.80 -16.22
CA ALA A 24 -0.51 -11.94 -16.48
C ALA A 24 -1.40 -11.88 -15.22
N ARG A 25 -0.83 -11.99 -14.02
CA ARG A 25 -1.59 -11.86 -12.77
C ARG A 25 -1.94 -10.42 -12.42
N LEU A 26 -1.31 -9.45 -13.05
CA LEU A 26 -1.52 -8.04 -12.73
C LEU A 26 -2.99 -7.60 -12.86
N PRO A 27 -3.68 -7.87 -13.97
CA PRO A 27 -5.09 -7.47 -14.07
C PRO A 27 -5.97 -8.09 -12.99
N GLU A 28 -5.71 -9.35 -12.63
CA GLU A 28 -6.46 -10.06 -11.60
C GLU A 28 -6.33 -9.37 -10.24
N LEU A 29 -5.10 -8.98 -9.86
CA LEU A 29 -4.88 -8.32 -8.58
C LEU A 29 -5.47 -6.92 -8.53
N LEU A 30 -5.57 -6.23 -9.66
CA LEU A 30 -6.17 -4.89 -9.72
C LEU A 30 -7.69 -4.92 -9.77
N ALA A 31 -8.26 -5.97 -10.35
CA ALA A 31 -9.71 -6.07 -10.62
C ALA A 31 -10.55 -5.96 -9.35
N PHE A 32 -10.11 -6.54 -8.25
CA PHE A 32 -10.87 -6.51 -7.00
C PHE A 32 -11.11 -5.07 -6.53
N VAL A 33 -10.09 -4.24 -6.54
CA VAL A 33 -10.20 -2.83 -6.14
C VAL A 33 -11.08 -2.05 -7.12
N ILE A 34 -10.84 -2.25 -8.41
CA ILE A 34 -11.59 -1.54 -9.47
C ILE A 34 -13.10 -1.83 -9.31
N ASP A 35 -13.46 -3.10 -9.19
CA ASP A 35 -14.85 -3.51 -9.08
C ASP A 35 -15.48 -3.03 -7.78
N ARG A 36 -14.79 -3.19 -6.65
CA ARG A 36 -15.30 -2.80 -5.35
C ARG A 36 -15.53 -1.30 -5.25
N PHE A 37 -14.58 -0.50 -5.71
CA PHE A 37 -14.70 0.96 -5.66
C PHE A 37 -15.78 1.48 -6.60
N ALA A 38 -15.96 0.84 -7.76
CA ALA A 38 -17.06 1.18 -8.65
C ALA A 38 -18.42 0.88 -8.00
N GLU A 39 -18.55 -0.25 -7.32
CA GLU A 39 -19.77 -0.62 -6.59
C GLU A 39 -20.10 0.39 -5.48
N GLU A 40 -19.09 0.94 -4.83
CA GLU A 40 -19.27 1.92 -3.75
C GLU A 40 -19.46 3.35 -4.28
N GLY A 41 -19.48 3.55 -5.59
CA GLY A 41 -19.73 4.87 -6.19
C GLY A 41 -18.52 5.78 -6.28
N HIS A 42 -17.32 5.27 -6.03
CA HIS A 42 -16.06 6.03 -6.11
C HIS A 42 -15.07 5.29 -7.01
N PRO A 43 -15.36 5.19 -8.32
CA PRO A 43 -14.49 4.43 -9.22
C PRO A 43 -13.07 4.96 -9.23
N VAL A 44 -12.10 4.05 -9.28
CA VAL A 44 -10.68 4.37 -9.37
C VAL A 44 -10.07 3.69 -10.59
N GLU A 45 -9.05 4.32 -11.14
CA GLU A 45 -8.27 3.75 -12.24
C GLU A 45 -6.87 3.40 -11.74
N PRO A 46 -6.34 2.23 -12.12
CA PRO A 46 -4.98 1.86 -11.76
C PRO A 46 -4.00 2.63 -12.63
N PHE A 47 -3.62 3.81 -12.18
CA PHE A 47 -2.63 4.63 -12.86
C PHE A 47 -1.24 3.97 -12.84
N ARG A 48 -0.30 4.55 -13.59
CA ARG A 48 1.01 3.94 -13.83
C ARG A 48 1.74 3.55 -12.54
N ALA A 49 1.80 4.45 -11.56
CA ALA A 49 2.51 4.16 -10.30
C ALA A 49 1.92 2.95 -9.57
N ALA A 50 0.58 2.80 -9.57
CA ALA A 50 -0.09 1.65 -8.96
C ALA A 50 0.23 0.37 -9.72
N ARG A 51 0.15 0.39 -11.04
CA ARG A 51 0.46 -0.78 -11.87
C ARG A 51 1.90 -1.22 -11.72
N ASP A 52 2.84 -0.28 -11.75
CA ASP A 52 4.26 -0.58 -11.62
C ASP A 52 4.57 -1.21 -10.27
N PHE A 53 3.99 -0.67 -9.20
CA PHE A 53 4.19 -1.21 -7.87
C PHE A 53 3.61 -2.63 -7.75
N VAL A 54 2.35 -2.83 -8.14
CA VAL A 54 1.70 -4.15 -8.02
C VAL A 54 2.39 -5.17 -8.92
N ARG A 55 2.87 -4.76 -10.10
CA ARG A 55 3.61 -5.66 -10.99
C ARG A 55 4.86 -6.22 -10.32
N GLU A 56 5.57 -5.41 -9.57
CA GLU A 56 6.82 -5.82 -8.92
C GLU A 56 6.60 -6.44 -7.53
N PHE A 57 5.70 -5.90 -6.73
CA PHE A 57 5.50 -6.28 -5.33
C PHE A 57 4.24 -7.12 -5.07
N GLY A 58 3.38 -7.27 -6.07
CA GLY A 58 2.11 -8.00 -5.90
C GLY A 58 2.33 -9.41 -5.38
N GLY A 59 1.59 -9.77 -4.33
CA GLY A 59 1.70 -11.07 -3.69
C GLY A 59 2.80 -11.20 -2.63
N VAL A 60 3.65 -10.21 -2.47
CA VAL A 60 4.67 -10.20 -1.42
C VAL A 60 4.00 -9.99 -0.06
N ARG A 61 4.38 -10.79 0.92
CA ARG A 61 3.86 -10.70 2.29
C ARG A 61 5.02 -10.55 3.26
N LEU A 62 5.00 -9.47 4.04
CA LEU A 62 6.02 -9.17 5.04
C LEU A 62 5.48 -9.49 6.42
N GLU A 63 6.29 -10.18 7.23
CA GLU A 63 5.97 -10.44 8.63
C GLU A 63 6.61 -9.37 9.49
N ILE A 64 5.80 -8.74 10.35
CA ILE A 64 6.28 -7.77 11.33
C ILE A 64 6.31 -8.45 12.68
N PRO A 65 7.51 -8.66 13.28
CA PRO A 65 7.62 -9.34 14.57
C PRO A 65 6.87 -8.59 15.66
N GLY A 66 6.25 -9.32 16.57
CA GLY A 66 5.52 -8.74 17.69
C GLY A 66 4.54 -9.70 18.29
N THR A 67 3.80 -9.23 19.29
CA THR A 67 2.74 -9.99 19.96
C THR A 67 1.48 -9.15 20.01
N PRO A 68 0.47 -9.45 19.19
CA PRO A 68 0.43 -10.50 18.16
C PRO A 68 1.30 -10.17 16.95
N PRO A 69 1.71 -11.18 16.17
CA PRO A 69 2.43 -10.91 14.91
C PRO A 69 1.51 -10.25 13.89
N ILE A 70 2.06 -9.32 13.12
CA ILE A 70 1.34 -8.58 12.10
C ILE A 70 1.98 -8.88 10.75
N ALA A 71 1.18 -8.94 9.70
CA ALA A 71 1.70 -9.04 8.35
C ALA A 71 1.18 -7.90 7.49
N VAL A 72 1.99 -7.51 6.49
CA VAL A 72 1.60 -6.58 5.44
C VAL A 72 1.65 -7.35 4.13
N GLY A 73 0.51 -7.43 3.44
CA GLY A 73 0.41 -8.08 2.13
C GLY A 73 0.22 -7.05 1.04
N PHE A 74 1.01 -7.17 -0.03
CA PHE A 74 0.85 -6.31 -1.21
C PHE A 74 -0.07 -6.97 -2.23
N THR A 75 -1.24 -7.33 -1.77
CA THR A 75 -2.33 -7.85 -2.60
C THR A 75 -3.58 -7.06 -2.23
N PRO A 76 -4.07 -6.18 -3.10
CA PRO A 76 -5.18 -5.29 -2.76
C PRO A 76 -6.54 -5.99 -2.85
N HIS A 77 -6.73 -7.05 -2.09
CA HIS A 77 -7.95 -7.86 -2.12
C HIS A 77 -8.73 -7.85 -0.80
N TRP A 78 -8.26 -7.09 0.18
CA TRP A 78 -8.93 -7.02 1.47
C TRP A 78 -9.25 -5.56 1.79
N ILE A 79 -10.53 -5.22 1.70
CA ILE A 79 -11.02 -3.86 1.81
C ILE A 79 -12.26 -3.89 2.71
N TYR A 80 -12.31 -3.00 3.69
CA TYR A 80 -13.47 -2.88 4.56
C TYR A 80 -14.60 -2.10 3.86
N ASP A 81 -15.82 -2.22 4.39
CA ASP A 81 -16.97 -1.47 3.85
C ASP A 81 -16.72 0.04 3.96
N GLU A 82 -17.18 0.78 2.97
CA GLU A 82 -17.01 2.23 2.87
C GLU A 82 -15.56 2.69 2.66
N SER A 83 -14.66 1.76 2.36
CA SER A 83 -13.25 2.08 2.13
C SER A 83 -13.05 3.04 0.96
N ALA A 84 -13.88 2.93 -0.08
CA ALA A 84 -13.76 3.79 -1.25
C ALA A 84 -14.02 5.26 -0.90
N GLU A 85 -14.98 5.53 -0.01
CA GLU A 85 -15.26 6.89 0.46
C GLU A 85 -14.08 7.45 1.25
N ASP A 86 -13.52 6.65 2.15
CA ASP A 86 -12.36 7.07 2.94
C ASP A 86 -11.15 7.37 2.07
N VAL A 87 -10.91 6.53 1.06
CA VAL A 87 -9.80 6.75 0.10
C VAL A 87 -10.06 8.01 -0.73
N ALA A 88 -11.30 8.22 -1.18
CA ALA A 88 -11.65 9.41 -1.94
C ALA A 88 -11.46 10.69 -1.13
N GLU A 89 -11.81 10.68 0.15
CA GLU A 89 -11.59 11.81 1.06
C GLU A 89 -10.10 12.13 1.19
N LEU A 90 -9.28 11.11 1.43
CA LEU A 90 -7.83 11.31 1.54
C LEU A 90 -7.23 11.82 0.21
N ALA A 91 -7.67 11.27 -0.91
CA ALA A 91 -7.22 11.71 -2.24
C ALA A 91 -7.54 13.19 -2.45
N GLY A 92 -8.73 13.62 -2.06
CA GLY A 92 -9.12 15.03 -2.12
C GLY A 92 -8.22 15.92 -1.27
N ASN A 93 -7.93 15.50 -0.05
CA ASN A 93 -7.06 16.26 0.86
C ASN A 93 -5.62 16.36 0.36
N LEU A 94 -5.13 15.30 -0.29
CA LEU A 94 -3.78 15.28 -0.86
C LEU A 94 -3.69 15.99 -2.21
N GLY A 95 -4.82 16.18 -2.90
CA GLY A 95 -4.84 16.69 -4.25
C GLY A 95 -4.20 15.73 -5.25
N ARG A 96 -4.27 14.42 -5.01
CA ARG A 96 -3.70 13.38 -5.87
C ARG A 96 -4.60 12.16 -5.85
N ARG A 97 -4.65 11.42 -6.98
CA ARG A 97 -5.35 10.15 -7.04
C ARG A 97 -4.62 9.12 -6.18
N LEU A 98 -5.38 8.24 -5.54
CA LEU A 98 -4.87 7.16 -4.72
C LEU A 98 -5.39 5.81 -5.24
N PHE A 99 -4.58 4.77 -5.04
CA PHE A 99 -4.98 3.40 -5.36
C PHE A 99 -4.49 2.47 -4.25
N PRO A 100 -5.37 1.60 -3.69
CA PRO A 100 -4.96 0.62 -2.70
C PRO A 100 -4.06 -0.45 -3.32
N VAL A 101 -2.92 -0.72 -2.67
CA VAL A 101 -1.95 -1.72 -3.14
C VAL A 101 -1.63 -2.79 -2.11
N GLY A 102 -2.18 -2.68 -0.90
CA GLY A 102 -1.92 -3.65 0.14
C GLY A 102 -2.73 -3.40 1.39
N TYR A 103 -2.49 -4.24 2.39
CA TYR A 103 -3.20 -4.19 3.67
C TYR A 103 -2.29 -4.68 4.79
N GLU A 104 -2.59 -4.29 6.03
CA GLU A 104 -1.98 -4.90 7.20
C GLU A 104 -3.04 -5.68 7.98
N THR A 105 -2.63 -6.76 8.64
CA THR A 105 -3.57 -7.77 9.16
C THR A 105 -4.12 -7.49 10.55
N PHE A 106 -3.53 -6.58 11.31
CA PHE A 106 -3.96 -6.32 12.68
C PHE A 106 -5.25 -5.50 12.72
N ASP A 107 -5.22 -4.32 12.12
CA ASP A 107 -6.36 -3.39 12.10
C ASP A 107 -7.03 -3.28 10.74
N GLY A 108 -6.51 -3.96 9.74
CA GLY A 108 -7.05 -3.86 8.40
C GLY A 108 -6.74 -2.56 7.69
N ALA A 109 -5.68 -1.89 8.10
CA ALA A 109 -5.27 -0.65 7.43
C ALA A 109 -4.88 -0.92 5.98
N MET A 110 -5.16 0.04 5.11
CA MET A 110 -4.81 -0.07 3.69
C MET A 110 -3.50 0.64 3.39
N VAL A 111 -2.67 -0.01 2.58
CA VAL A 111 -1.50 0.64 1.98
C VAL A 111 -1.93 1.22 0.65
N LEU A 112 -1.66 2.50 0.44
CA LEU A 112 -2.08 3.25 -0.73
C LEU A 112 -0.86 3.84 -1.43
N VAL A 113 -0.95 3.96 -2.76
CA VAL A 113 0.03 4.71 -3.54
C VAL A 113 -0.69 5.84 -4.27
N ASP A 114 -0.08 7.03 -4.35
CA ASP A 114 -0.64 8.12 -5.13
C ASP A 114 -0.06 8.15 -6.55
N ALA A 115 -0.65 8.99 -7.39
CA ALA A 115 -0.25 9.07 -8.80
C ALA A 115 1.20 9.55 -9.00
N THR A 116 1.84 10.12 -7.99
CA THR A 116 3.24 10.53 -8.00
C THR A 116 4.17 9.51 -7.33
N ALA A 117 3.65 8.32 -7.03
CA ALA A 117 4.38 7.20 -6.40
C ALA A 117 4.76 7.42 -4.93
N ARG A 118 4.03 8.27 -4.21
CA ARG A 118 4.15 8.39 -2.76
C ARG A 118 3.25 7.35 -2.09
N PHE A 119 3.68 6.85 -0.93
CA PHE A 119 2.96 5.79 -0.21
C PHE A 119 2.35 6.30 1.08
N PHE A 120 1.12 5.83 1.36
CA PHE A 120 0.35 6.21 2.54
C PHE A 120 -0.27 4.98 3.19
N LEU A 121 -0.57 5.09 4.48
CA LEU A 121 -1.32 4.08 5.22
C LEU A 121 -2.62 4.72 5.71
N LEU A 122 -3.74 4.11 5.40
CA LEU A 122 -5.05 4.56 5.89
C LEU A 122 -5.50 3.63 7.01
N HIS A 123 -5.29 4.09 8.25
CA HIS A 123 -5.59 3.38 9.48
C HIS A 123 -6.82 4.02 10.14
N HIS A 124 -7.49 3.29 11.03
CA HIS A 124 -8.66 3.86 11.73
C HIS A 124 -8.31 5.07 12.59
N THR A 125 -7.07 5.23 13.01
CA THR A 125 -6.62 6.42 13.76
C THR A 125 -6.27 7.60 12.87
N GLY A 126 -6.26 7.41 11.57
CA GLY A 126 -5.99 8.46 10.59
C GLY A 126 -5.08 8.02 9.47
N PRO A 127 -4.81 8.92 8.51
CA PRO A 127 -3.89 8.64 7.43
C PRO A 127 -2.45 9.00 7.82
N TYR A 128 -1.51 8.15 7.38
CA TYR A 128 -0.08 8.32 7.63
C TYR A 128 0.71 8.28 6.33
N PHE A 129 1.82 9.01 6.29
CA PHE A 129 2.76 8.97 5.16
C PHE A 129 3.81 7.89 5.42
N LEU A 130 4.04 7.05 4.42
CA LEU A 130 5.00 5.94 4.54
C LEU A 130 6.33 6.21 3.86
N GLY A 131 6.34 6.85 2.71
CA GLY A 131 7.59 7.10 1.98
C GLY A 131 7.40 7.54 0.55
N LEU A 132 8.50 7.97 -0.06
CA LEU A 132 8.57 8.40 -1.46
C LEU A 132 8.94 7.25 -2.40
N THR A 133 9.38 6.11 -1.85
CA THR A 133 9.74 4.92 -2.62
C THR A 133 9.16 3.69 -1.93
N ALA A 134 9.09 2.58 -2.66
CA ALA A 134 8.65 1.31 -2.09
C ALA A 134 9.53 0.87 -0.92
N HIS A 135 10.85 1.02 -1.03
CA HIS A 135 11.77 0.64 0.05
C HIS A 135 11.58 1.50 1.29
N GLU A 136 11.38 2.80 1.14
CA GLU A 136 11.08 3.68 2.28
C GLU A 136 9.76 3.30 2.94
N ALA A 137 8.73 2.99 2.15
CA ALA A 137 7.44 2.58 2.67
C ALA A 137 7.56 1.28 3.46
N VAL A 138 8.27 0.29 2.95
CA VAL A 138 8.53 -0.97 3.65
C VAL A 138 9.28 -0.71 4.96
N GLY A 139 10.31 0.13 4.92
CA GLY A 139 11.07 0.50 6.12
C GLY A 139 10.20 1.15 7.18
N CYS A 140 9.29 2.04 6.78
CA CYS A 140 8.35 2.69 7.68
C CYS A 140 7.36 1.67 8.28
N LEU A 141 6.84 0.75 7.48
CA LEU A 141 5.94 -0.30 7.95
C LEU A 141 6.61 -1.24 8.96
N LEU A 142 7.87 -1.57 8.74
CA LEU A 142 8.61 -2.49 9.62
C LEU A 142 9.16 -1.81 10.87
N TYR A 143 9.64 -0.59 10.76
CA TYR A 143 10.43 0.05 11.82
C TYR A 143 9.93 1.43 12.24
N GLY A 144 8.94 2.01 11.55
CA GLY A 144 8.54 3.39 11.82
C GLY A 144 9.67 4.40 11.55
N PRO A 145 9.55 5.63 12.02
CA PRO A 145 8.34 6.25 12.55
C PRO A 145 7.34 6.60 11.46
N GLN A 146 6.07 6.69 11.82
CA GLN A 146 5.03 7.13 10.90
C GLN A 146 4.82 8.65 11.05
N ARG A 147 4.68 9.33 9.92
CA ARG A 147 4.34 10.76 9.87
C ARG A 147 2.88 10.89 9.48
N GLU A 148 2.20 11.92 9.99
CA GLU A 148 0.81 12.15 9.61
C GLU A 148 0.72 12.62 8.16
N ALA A 149 -0.25 12.08 7.41
CA ALA A 149 -0.45 12.43 6.01
C ALA A 149 -0.89 13.89 5.85
N ARG A 150 -1.49 14.49 6.88
CA ARG A 150 -1.94 15.91 6.84
C ARG A 150 -0.82 16.88 6.50
N ASP A 151 0.43 16.53 6.78
CA ASP A 151 1.59 17.35 6.43
C ASP A 151 1.75 17.48 4.90
N PHE A 152 1.07 16.64 4.12
CA PHE A 152 1.09 16.61 2.67
C PHE A 152 -0.22 17.11 2.04
N PHE A 153 -1.17 17.55 2.85
CA PHE A 153 -2.46 18.03 2.35
C PHE A 153 -2.30 19.36 1.61
N ARG A 154 -3.18 19.56 0.65
CA ARG A 154 -3.23 20.76 -0.19
C ARG A 154 -4.50 21.57 0.06
#